data_dc567eb86351c6f9587913dd953e70f7
#
_entry.id   dc567eb86351c6f9587913dd953e70f7
#
_cell.length_a   1.000
_cell.length_b   1.000
_cell.length_c   1.000
_cell.angle_alpha   90.00
_cell.angle_beta   90.00
_cell.angle_gamma   90.00
#
_symmetry.space_group_name_H-M   'P 1'
#
loop_
_entity.id
_entity.type
_entity.pdbx_description
1 polymer ?
#
loop_
_entity_poly.entity_id
_entity_poly.type
_entity_poly.pdbx_seq_one_letter_code
_entity_poly.pdbx_strand_id
1 'polypeptide(L)'
;MQSAVSSNTSPTAAASAAAVSTAAPGPAVSASAASCAADSSSRAAALDPGGSPADRDRIGDLSSLHDLTIRLVRTTSLDSALRETLRAGATLLGAPRGMVALAPGTDPGSEPSDSPERATERTIGLGLGRADLGQIETVPRFSATYARVLDAEDAEEAEGDRGRPGGPDAGHGHPDGPDTGPADETGGAPAADGASRPHNPGHGPDHETDHETGHGTGHERGRGSGQGPGRAAGPGEAGAEPVPGPGAGLAHPALVCPDIAADPDLSPRHREVAARLGYAATYGVPLTTGSGTRLGAAVWFFDEPGEPTVRRRELLDSYLRHATEHCARLGERARTRADMVTLREELLPSALPRVPGVSLAVRHRTGPRGGGDWYDALPLPDRAVGLAVGGVTGSGPAAVAAMGRLRASLRAYAVMEGEDPVAVLSDLELLLRLTEPSCSATALFAYAEPASRKVLLAGAGHCAPLIVGPRRIEPVETAVSAPLGMLACWEAPSAEVVLREGETLLCYTDGLLHRTGHSMDRAFARLRSAAASAPRTAREDPDALVDHVLRTVLPGPLAELPDHPEDVVLLAARF
;
A
#
# COMPACT_ATOMS: atom_id res chain seq x y z
N MET A 1 17.14 51.84 -61.14
CA MET A 1 17.44 51.11 -62.36
C MET A 1 17.01 49.70 -62.11
N GLN A 2 15.77 49.37 -62.48
CA GLN A 2 15.46 48.58 -63.70
C GLN A 2 16.00 47.18 -63.57
N SER A 3 15.30 46.10 -63.63
CA SER A 3 13.98 45.73 -64.21
C SER A 3 13.97 44.22 -64.03
N ALA A 4 12.93 43.64 -63.51
CA ALA A 4 11.78 43.11 -64.27
C ALA A 4 12.02 41.71 -64.86
N VAL A 5 11.13 40.84 -64.52
CA VAL A 5 10.22 40.07 -65.36
C VAL A 5 10.49 38.59 -65.44
N SER A 6 9.61 37.81 -64.85
CA SER A 6 8.58 36.94 -65.49
C SER A 6 9.13 35.61 -66.01
N SER A 7 8.58 34.51 -65.79
CA SER A 7 7.28 33.92 -65.97
C SER A 7 7.39 32.39 -65.97
N ASN A 8 6.46 31.73 -65.29
CA ASN A 8 5.58 30.76 -65.90
C ASN A 8 6.16 29.42 -66.35
N THR A 9 5.76 28.34 -65.74
CA THR A 9 4.82 27.35 -66.33
C THR A 9 4.74 26.08 -65.48
N SER A 10 3.54 25.74 -65.07
CA SER A 10 3.20 24.34 -64.77
C SER A 10 3.10 23.54 -66.09
N PRO A 11 3.26 22.23 -66.08
CA PRO A 11 2.13 21.38 -66.40
C PRO A 11 1.98 20.10 -65.51
N THR A 12 0.78 19.86 -65.07
CA THR A 12 -0.17 18.76 -65.48
C THR A 12 0.33 17.33 -65.41
N ALA A 13 -0.30 16.59 -64.45
CA ALA A 13 -0.91 15.29 -64.52
C ALA A 13 -0.16 14.08 -65.07
N ALA A 14 -0.04 13.07 -64.23
CA ALA A 14 -0.33 11.70 -64.66
C ALA A 14 -0.84 10.88 -63.48
N ALA A 15 -2.08 10.47 -63.57
CA ALA A 15 -2.71 9.49 -62.73
C ALA A 15 -2.07 8.11 -62.96
N SER A 16 -1.80 7.39 -61.87
CA SER A 16 -1.68 5.93 -61.95
C SER A 16 -2.53 5.31 -60.84
N ALA A 17 -3.60 4.73 -61.26
CA ALA A 17 -4.48 3.88 -60.47
C ALA A 17 -3.78 2.55 -60.19
N ALA A 18 -3.70 2.16 -58.93
CA ALA A 18 -3.38 0.78 -58.56
C ALA A 18 -4.35 0.33 -57.47
N ALA A 19 -5.26 -0.49 -57.89
CA ALA A 19 -5.93 -1.61 -57.26
C ALA A 19 -6.17 -1.57 -55.73
N VAL A 20 -7.40 -1.30 -55.36
CA VAL A 20 -8.03 -1.68 -54.11
C VAL A 20 -8.15 -3.21 -54.08
N SER A 21 -7.39 -3.86 -53.21
CA SER A 21 -7.64 -5.24 -52.80
C SER A 21 -8.52 -5.21 -51.57
N THR A 22 -9.79 -5.53 -51.79
CA THR A 22 -10.77 -5.84 -50.74
C THR A 22 -10.40 -7.17 -50.10
N ALA A 23 -9.82 -7.13 -48.91
CA ALA A 23 -9.78 -8.28 -48.02
C ALA A 23 -11.05 -8.25 -47.14
N ALA A 24 -11.81 -9.32 -47.21
CA ALA A 24 -13.02 -9.57 -46.45
C ALA A 24 -12.77 -9.54 -44.94
N PRO A 25 -13.73 -9.09 -44.11
CA PRO A 25 -13.61 -9.17 -42.66
C PRO A 25 -13.74 -10.63 -42.23
N GLY A 26 -12.76 -11.10 -41.44
CA GLY A 26 -12.82 -12.36 -40.72
C GLY A 26 -13.95 -12.37 -39.69
N PRO A 27 -14.46 -13.54 -39.31
CA PRO A 27 -15.71 -13.65 -38.57
C PRO A 27 -15.57 -13.13 -37.15
N ALA A 28 -16.55 -12.36 -36.74
CA ALA A 28 -16.77 -11.87 -35.38
C ALA A 28 -16.82 -13.04 -34.37
N VAL A 29 -15.92 -13.04 -33.43
CA VAL A 29 -15.98 -13.87 -32.23
C VAL A 29 -16.88 -13.16 -31.21
N SER A 30 -18.18 -13.26 -31.39
CA SER A 30 -19.16 -12.82 -30.40
C SER A 30 -20.45 -13.59 -30.57
N ALA A 31 -20.45 -14.86 -30.19
CA ALA A 31 -21.66 -15.64 -29.91
C ALA A 31 -21.32 -17.00 -29.28
N SER A 32 -20.54 -17.03 -28.19
CA SER A 32 -20.31 -18.29 -27.44
C SER A 32 -20.42 -18.17 -25.92
N ALA A 33 -20.70 -16.98 -25.38
CA ALA A 33 -20.88 -16.82 -23.93
C ALA A 33 -22.35 -17.01 -23.48
N ALA A 34 -23.32 -16.96 -24.38
CA ALA A 34 -24.74 -17.13 -24.03
C ALA A 34 -25.24 -18.58 -24.14
N SER A 35 -24.51 -19.46 -24.81
CA SER A 35 -24.89 -20.87 -24.95
C SER A 35 -24.41 -21.79 -23.84
N CYS A 36 -23.39 -21.37 -23.05
CA CYS A 36 -22.94 -22.17 -21.92
C CYS A 36 -23.76 -21.99 -20.63
N ALA A 37 -24.55 -20.91 -20.53
CA ALA A 37 -25.40 -20.69 -19.37
C ALA A 37 -26.76 -21.45 -19.48
N ALA A 38 -27.20 -21.77 -20.68
CA ALA A 38 -28.43 -22.53 -20.90
C ALA A 38 -28.22 -24.05 -20.76
N ASP A 39 -27.01 -24.55 -21.05
CA ASP A 39 -26.67 -25.97 -20.93
C ASP A 39 -26.37 -26.42 -19.49
N SER A 40 -25.96 -25.53 -18.60
CA SER A 40 -25.78 -25.87 -17.21
C SER A 40 -27.09 -26.02 -16.43
N SER A 41 -28.14 -25.30 -16.80
CA SER A 41 -29.49 -25.51 -16.24
C SER A 41 -30.17 -26.80 -16.71
N SER A 42 -29.87 -27.26 -17.93
CA SER A 42 -30.45 -28.52 -18.48
C SER A 42 -29.70 -29.77 -18.01
N ARG A 43 -28.40 -29.65 -17.60
CA ARG A 43 -27.65 -30.77 -17.02
C ARG A 43 -27.95 -31.03 -15.54
N ALA A 44 -28.42 -30.00 -14.81
CA ALA A 44 -28.88 -30.17 -13.44
C ALA A 44 -30.19 -30.92 -13.29
N ALA A 45 -30.97 -31.10 -14.40
CA ALA A 45 -32.24 -31.81 -14.40
C ALA A 45 -32.16 -33.30 -14.76
N ALA A 46 -30.96 -33.84 -14.97
CA ALA A 46 -30.75 -35.25 -15.33
C ALA A 46 -29.97 -36.06 -14.30
N LEU A 47 -30.01 -35.65 -13.03
CA LEU A 47 -29.53 -36.47 -11.91
C LEU A 47 -30.71 -37.31 -11.38
N ASP A 48 -30.48 -38.60 -11.40
CA ASP A 48 -31.27 -39.73 -11.00
C ASP A 48 -32.34 -39.42 -9.93
N PRO A 49 -33.66 -39.72 -10.16
CA PRO A 49 -34.73 -39.48 -9.20
C PRO A 49 -34.64 -40.38 -7.93
N GLY A 50 -33.59 -41.18 -7.74
CA GLY A 50 -33.37 -42.09 -6.62
C GLY A 50 -32.54 -41.54 -5.44
N GLY A 51 -32.05 -40.30 -5.47
CA GLY A 51 -31.29 -39.73 -4.36
C GLY A 51 -32.12 -39.58 -3.09
N SER A 52 -31.55 -40.00 -1.94
CA SER A 52 -32.14 -39.82 -0.62
C SER A 52 -32.51 -38.35 -0.36
N PRO A 53 -33.59 -38.05 0.41
CA PRO A 53 -33.83 -36.67 0.84
C PRO A 53 -32.62 -36.00 1.49
N ALA A 54 -31.81 -36.76 2.22
CA ALA A 54 -30.57 -36.30 2.83
C ALA A 54 -29.48 -35.90 1.78
N ASP A 55 -29.44 -36.59 0.65
CA ASP A 55 -28.48 -36.25 -0.42
C ASP A 55 -28.89 -34.97 -1.18
N ARG A 56 -30.18 -34.78 -1.38
CA ARG A 56 -30.73 -33.54 -1.95
C ARG A 56 -30.49 -32.34 -1.06
N ASP A 57 -30.65 -32.51 0.25
CA ASP A 57 -30.35 -31.45 1.24
C ASP A 57 -28.86 -31.09 1.26
N ARG A 58 -27.97 -32.10 1.19
CA ARG A 58 -26.50 -31.87 1.10
C ARG A 58 -26.09 -31.16 -0.17
N ILE A 59 -26.67 -31.51 -1.30
CA ILE A 59 -26.41 -30.82 -2.59
C ILE A 59 -26.88 -29.38 -2.50
N GLY A 60 -28.03 -29.10 -1.88
CA GLY A 60 -28.54 -27.75 -1.64
C GLY A 60 -27.60 -26.91 -0.75
N ASP A 61 -27.08 -27.51 0.32
CA ASP A 61 -26.11 -26.87 1.22
C ASP A 61 -24.80 -26.53 0.52
N LEU A 62 -24.25 -27.48 -0.27
CA LEU A 62 -23.02 -27.27 -1.03
C LEU A 62 -23.18 -26.18 -2.09
N SER A 63 -24.32 -26.15 -2.79
CA SER A 63 -24.62 -25.10 -3.76
C SER A 63 -24.71 -23.73 -3.07
N SER A 64 -25.38 -23.66 -1.93
CA SER A 64 -25.51 -22.42 -1.14
C SER A 64 -24.13 -21.92 -0.65
N LEU A 65 -23.29 -22.81 -0.12
CA LEU A 65 -21.91 -22.46 0.30
C LEU A 65 -21.06 -21.99 -0.87
N HIS A 66 -21.20 -22.64 -2.03
CA HIS A 66 -20.48 -22.25 -3.24
C HIS A 66 -20.86 -20.82 -3.70
N ASP A 67 -22.15 -20.51 -3.76
CA ASP A 67 -22.63 -19.19 -4.15
C ASP A 67 -22.19 -18.09 -3.17
N LEU A 68 -22.23 -18.38 -1.86
CA LEU A 68 -21.73 -17.49 -0.83
C LEU A 68 -20.22 -17.24 -0.96
N THR A 69 -19.46 -18.29 -1.23
CA THR A 69 -18.00 -18.20 -1.42
C THR A 69 -17.65 -17.39 -2.68
N ILE A 70 -18.37 -17.57 -3.79
CA ILE A 70 -18.16 -16.76 -5.00
C ILE A 70 -18.40 -15.27 -4.71
N ARG A 71 -19.45 -14.92 -3.97
CA ARG A 71 -19.73 -13.52 -3.59
C ARG A 71 -18.62 -12.95 -2.74
N LEU A 72 -18.12 -13.71 -1.77
CA LEU A 72 -17.01 -13.31 -0.91
C LEU A 72 -15.74 -13.03 -1.71
N VAL A 73 -15.34 -13.95 -2.60
CA VAL A 73 -14.10 -13.81 -3.39
C VAL A 73 -14.12 -12.59 -4.31
N ARG A 74 -15.28 -12.12 -4.71
CA ARG A 74 -15.44 -10.89 -5.51
C ARG A 74 -15.21 -9.62 -4.72
N THR A 75 -15.13 -9.68 -3.41
CA THR A 75 -14.86 -8.50 -2.58
C THR A 75 -13.39 -8.10 -2.68
N THR A 76 -13.14 -6.79 -2.75
CA THR A 76 -11.81 -6.21 -2.96
C THR A 76 -11.29 -5.40 -1.77
N SER A 77 -12.13 -5.16 -0.75
CA SER A 77 -11.78 -4.46 0.48
C SER A 77 -12.21 -5.26 1.71
N LEU A 78 -11.49 -5.08 2.82
CA LEU A 78 -11.81 -5.72 4.10
C LEU A 78 -13.27 -5.43 4.50
N ASP A 79 -13.72 -4.18 4.39
CA ASP A 79 -15.10 -3.79 4.72
C ASP A 79 -16.15 -4.53 3.90
N SER A 80 -15.93 -4.67 2.61
CA SER A 80 -16.86 -5.38 1.74
C SER A 80 -16.88 -6.88 2.06
N ALA A 81 -15.73 -7.46 2.40
CA ALA A 81 -15.61 -8.86 2.79
C ALA A 81 -16.30 -9.13 4.13
N LEU A 82 -16.09 -8.29 5.14
CA LEU A 82 -16.74 -8.41 6.43
C LEU A 82 -18.27 -8.27 6.34
N ARG A 83 -18.77 -7.32 5.55
CA ARG A 83 -20.21 -7.18 5.29
C ARG A 83 -20.78 -8.39 4.56
N GLU A 84 -20.05 -8.97 3.61
CA GLU A 84 -20.50 -10.19 2.92
C GLU A 84 -20.46 -11.40 3.87
N THR A 85 -19.46 -11.48 4.75
CA THR A 85 -19.37 -12.50 5.80
C THR A 85 -20.58 -12.44 6.74
N LEU A 86 -20.94 -11.25 7.21
CA LEU A 86 -22.14 -11.05 8.03
C LEU A 86 -23.42 -11.47 7.30
N ARG A 87 -23.55 -11.05 6.01
CA ARG A 87 -24.74 -11.37 5.21
C ARG A 87 -24.86 -12.87 4.95
N ALA A 88 -23.75 -13.53 4.65
CA ALA A 88 -23.72 -14.97 4.45
C ALA A 88 -24.11 -15.72 5.74
N GLY A 89 -23.51 -15.36 6.88
CA GLY A 89 -23.86 -15.93 8.17
C GLY A 89 -25.32 -15.69 8.54
N ALA A 90 -25.84 -14.49 8.30
CA ALA A 90 -27.25 -14.17 8.49
C ALA A 90 -28.17 -15.08 7.66
N THR A 91 -27.80 -15.35 6.41
CA THR A 91 -28.54 -16.26 5.52
C THR A 91 -28.49 -17.70 6.02
N LEU A 92 -27.30 -18.19 6.41
CA LEU A 92 -27.10 -19.56 6.88
C LEU A 92 -27.80 -19.83 8.21
N LEU A 93 -27.75 -18.87 9.14
CA LEU A 93 -28.38 -18.98 10.47
C LEU A 93 -29.86 -18.65 10.44
N GLY A 94 -30.33 -17.86 9.48
CA GLY A 94 -31.67 -17.29 9.48
C GLY A 94 -31.81 -16.10 10.46
N ALA A 95 -30.72 -15.36 10.67
CA ALA A 95 -30.72 -14.20 11.55
C ALA A 95 -31.02 -12.91 10.78
N PRO A 96 -31.87 -12.01 11.28
CA PRO A 96 -32.20 -10.77 10.60
C PRO A 96 -31.10 -9.71 10.73
N ARG A 97 -30.25 -9.82 11.74
CA ARG A 97 -29.24 -8.80 12.08
C ARG A 97 -27.91 -9.44 12.47
N GLY A 98 -26.81 -8.69 12.31
CA GLY A 98 -25.50 -9.13 12.74
C GLY A 98 -24.54 -7.97 12.92
N MET A 99 -23.44 -8.21 13.62
CA MET A 99 -22.31 -7.29 13.75
C MET A 99 -20.98 -8.04 13.73
N VAL A 100 -19.96 -7.36 13.25
CA VAL A 100 -18.55 -7.75 13.45
C VAL A 100 -17.89 -6.66 14.28
N ALA A 101 -17.17 -7.07 15.31
CA ALA A 101 -16.22 -6.24 16.04
C ALA A 101 -14.80 -6.73 15.68
N LEU A 102 -13.96 -5.83 15.16
CA LEU A 102 -12.57 -6.15 14.86
C LEU A 102 -11.74 -6.11 16.13
N ALA A 103 -10.80 -7.03 16.27
CA ALA A 103 -9.83 -7.00 17.35
C ALA A 103 -8.93 -5.77 17.24
N PRO A 104 -8.47 -5.20 18.37
CA PRO A 104 -7.53 -4.08 18.37
C PRO A 104 -6.32 -4.38 17.50
N GLY A 105 -5.87 -3.38 16.71
CA GLY A 105 -4.73 -3.53 15.80
C GLY A 105 -5.02 -4.30 14.49
N THR A 106 -6.24 -4.81 14.27
CA THR A 106 -6.60 -5.45 13.00
C THR A 106 -7.16 -4.47 11.97
N ASP A 107 -7.55 -3.27 12.37
CA ASP A 107 -8.00 -2.22 11.45
C ASP A 107 -6.81 -1.54 10.76
N PRO A 108 -6.73 -1.53 9.42
CA PRO A 108 -5.64 -0.88 8.68
C PRO A 108 -5.54 0.64 8.87
N GLY A 109 -6.57 1.27 9.43
CA GLY A 109 -6.63 2.73 9.66
C GLY A 109 -6.44 3.14 11.12
N SER A 110 -6.21 2.21 12.05
CA SER A 110 -5.93 2.53 13.44
C SER A 110 -4.44 2.86 13.61
N GLU A 111 -4.14 4.07 14.11
CA GLU A 111 -2.78 4.39 14.57
C GLU A 111 -2.39 3.43 15.70
N PRO A 112 -1.12 2.97 15.74
CA PRO A 112 -0.63 2.18 16.85
C PRO A 112 -0.77 3.01 18.12
N SER A 113 -1.73 2.65 18.97
CA SER A 113 -1.95 3.31 20.26
C SER A 113 -1.04 2.64 21.29
N ASP A 114 -0.16 3.41 21.93
CA ASP A 114 0.68 2.96 23.05
C ASP A 114 -0.11 2.54 24.29
N SER A 115 -1.42 2.68 24.26
CA SER A 115 -2.31 2.31 25.35
C SER A 115 -3.40 1.34 24.89
N PRO A 116 -3.40 0.08 25.34
CA PRO A 116 -4.42 -0.90 24.97
C PRO A 116 -5.85 -0.50 25.34
N GLU A 117 -6.01 0.40 26.32
CA GLU A 117 -7.31 0.92 26.78
C GLU A 117 -7.96 1.93 25.82
N ARG A 118 -7.24 2.44 24.82
CA ARG A 118 -7.73 3.43 23.84
C ARG A 118 -7.91 2.89 22.43
N ALA A 119 -7.61 1.63 22.18
CA ALA A 119 -7.86 1.01 20.89
C ALA A 119 -9.38 0.91 20.67
N THR A 120 -9.93 1.83 19.89
CA THR A 120 -11.36 1.84 19.56
C THR A 120 -11.64 0.63 18.67
N GLU A 121 -12.41 -0.32 19.18
CA GLU A 121 -12.88 -1.46 18.40
C GLU A 121 -13.74 -0.93 17.25
N ARG A 122 -13.40 -1.33 16.02
CA ARG A 122 -14.19 -0.98 14.85
C ARG A 122 -15.32 -1.97 14.68
N THR A 123 -16.55 -1.47 14.68
CA THR A 123 -17.75 -2.28 14.52
C THR A 123 -18.40 -2.08 13.14
N ILE A 124 -18.89 -3.16 12.56
CA ILE A 124 -19.63 -3.18 11.29
C ILE A 124 -20.95 -3.90 11.52
N GLY A 125 -22.08 -3.26 11.19
CA GLY A 125 -23.42 -3.82 11.35
C GLY A 125 -24.07 -4.27 10.04
N LEU A 126 -24.92 -5.28 10.15
CA LEU A 126 -25.90 -5.72 9.17
C LEU A 126 -27.30 -5.60 9.79
N GLY A 127 -28.21 -4.84 9.19
CA GLY A 127 -29.53 -4.58 9.78
C GLY A 127 -29.50 -3.74 11.05
N LEU A 128 -28.35 -3.14 11.39
CA LEU A 128 -28.09 -2.27 12.54
C LEU A 128 -27.52 -0.95 12.04
N GLY A 129 -28.11 0.17 12.49
CA GLY A 129 -27.57 1.51 12.23
C GLY A 129 -26.44 1.86 13.19
N ARG A 130 -25.75 2.99 12.94
CA ARG A 130 -24.68 3.49 13.84
C ARG A 130 -25.18 3.73 15.27
N ALA A 131 -26.40 4.24 15.41
CA ALA A 131 -27.01 4.45 16.73
C ALA A 131 -27.25 3.13 17.48
N ASP A 132 -27.64 2.08 16.77
CA ASP A 132 -27.88 0.76 17.34
C ASP A 132 -26.57 0.12 17.80
N LEU A 133 -25.52 0.18 16.96
CA LEU A 133 -24.17 -0.27 17.31
C LEU A 133 -23.66 0.48 18.56
N GLY A 134 -23.78 1.80 18.59
CA GLY A 134 -23.38 2.60 19.75
C GLY A 134 -24.14 2.21 21.02
N GLN A 135 -25.39 1.74 20.94
CA GLN A 135 -26.11 1.19 22.10
C GLN A 135 -25.56 -0.17 22.54
N ILE A 136 -25.23 -1.05 21.60
CA ILE A 136 -24.60 -2.35 21.91
C ILE A 136 -23.23 -2.14 22.57
N GLU A 137 -22.46 -1.17 22.13
CA GLU A 137 -21.15 -0.79 22.72
C GLU A 137 -21.26 -0.26 24.16
N THR A 138 -22.44 0.20 24.61
CA THR A 138 -22.68 0.58 26.01
C THR A 138 -22.92 -0.60 26.94
N VAL A 139 -23.06 -1.81 26.41
CA VAL A 139 -23.18 -3.03 27.20
C VAL A 139 -21.82 -3.36 27.83
N PRO A 140 -21.74 -3.64 29.15
CA PRO A 140 -20.49 -4.02 29.79
C PRO A 140 -19.82 -5.21 29.07
N ARG A 141 -18.49 -5.16 28.85
CA ARG A 141 -17.74 -6.18 28.10
C ARG A 141 -18.00 -7.60 28.58
N PHE A 142 -18.04 -7.84 29.88
CA PHE A 142 -18.27 -9.16 30.46
C PHE A 142 -19.68 -9.73 30.13
N SER A 143 -20.61 -8.90 29.69
CA SER A 143 -21.97 -9.26 29.32
C SER A 143 -22.24 -9.18 27.82
N ALA A 144 -21.42 -8.42 27.07
CA ALA A 144 -21.58 -8.26 25.64
C ALA A 144 -21.05 -9.49 24.90
N THR A 145 -21.86 -10.14 24.07
CA THR A 145 -21.48 -11.38 23.36
C THR A 145 -20.21 -11.21 22.54
N TYR A 146 -20.07 -10.10 21.81
CA TYR A 146 -18.90 -9.86 20.97
C TYR A 146 -17.62 -9.71 21.81
N ALA A 147 -17.69 -8.99 22.93
CA ALA A 147 -16.55 -8.75 23.80
C ALA A 147 -16.13 -10.04 24.54
N ARG A 148 -17.11 -10.83 25.02
CA ARG A 148 -16.83 -12.14 25.62
C ARG A 148 -16.16 -13.10 24.62
N VAL A 149 -16.54 -13.03 23.33
CA VAL A 149 -15.87 -13.79 22.27
C VAL A 149 -14.45 -13.28 22.04
N LEU A 150 -14.23 -11.96 22.08
CA LEU A 150 -12.89 -11.37 21.92
C LEU A 150 -11.98 -11.65 23.11
N ASP A 151 -12.52 -11.65 24.33
CA ASP A 151 -11.74 -11.77 25.57
C ASP A 151 -11.50 -13.25 25.98
N ALA A 152 -12.11 -14.25 25.31
CA ALA A 152 -12.07 -15.66 25.70
C ALA A 152 -10.68 -16.31 25.67
N GLU A 153 -9.75 -15.85 24.83
CA GLU A 153 -8.38 -16.40 24.77
C GLU A 153 -7.46 -15.84 25.84
N ASP A 154 -7.64 -14.57 26.23
CA ASP A 154 -6.83 -13.97 27.28
C ASP A 154 -6.98 -14.73 28.61
N ALA A 155 -8.13 -15.42 28.80
CA ALA A 155 -8.40 -16.25 29.97
C ALA A 155 -7.72 -17.64 29.87
N GLU A 156 -7.65 -18.26 28.70
CA GLU A 156 -7.02 -19.58 28.51
C GLU A 156 -5.48 -19.49 28.55
N GLU A 157 -4.87 -18.44 28.00
CA GLU A 157 -3.42 -18.20 28.13
C GLU A 157 -3.01 -17.93 29.60
N ALA A 158 -3.85 -17.20 30.35
CA ALA A 158 -3.62 -16.92 31.77
C ALA A 158 -3.79 -18.17 32.66
N GLU A 159 -4.58 -19.17 32.27
CA GLU A 159 -4.71 -20.45 32.97
C GLU A 159 -3.61 -21.46 32.57
N GLY A 160 -3.18 -21.44 31.31
CA GLY A 160 -2.07 -22.29 30.80
C GLY A 160 -0.73 -22.00 31.48
N ASP A 161 -0.46 -20.74 31.85
CA ASP A 161 0.77 -20.35 32.55
C ASP A 161 0.74 -20.67 34.06
N ARG A 162 -0.43 -20.85 34.68
CA ARG A 162 -0.61 -21.27 36.09
C ARG A 162 -0.46 -22.77 36.28
N GLY A 163 -0.45 -23.58 35.25
CA GLY A 163 -0.43 -25.05 35.28
C GLY A 163 0.95 -25.70 35.15
N ARG A 164 2.05 -24.95 35.06
CA ARG A 164 3.41 -25.52 35.04
C ARG A 164 3.91 -25.70 36.47
N PRO A 165 3.98 -26.94 37.02
CA PRO A 165 4.60 -27.16 38.31
C PRO A 165 6.09 -26.89 38.19
N GLY A 166 6.56 -25.92 38.97
CA GLY A 166 7.98 -25.64 39.12
C GLY A 166 8.72 -26.90 39.54
N GLY A 167 9.67 -27.33 38.71
CA GLY A 167 10.58 -28.43 39.04
C GLY A 167 11.41 -28.06 40.28
N PRO A 168 11.83 -29.07 41.08
CA PRO A 168 12.50 -28.81 42.35
C PRO A 168 13.90 -28.21 42.13
N ASP A 169 14.11 -27.08 42.77
CA ASP A 169 15.38 -26.37 42.89
C ASP A 169 16.37 -27.23 43.65
N ALA A 170 17.47 -27.60 43.00
CA ALA A 170 18.59 -28.32 43.64
C ALA A 170 19.45 -27.28 44.35
N GLY A 171 19.29 -27.25 45.66
CA GLY A 171 20.07 -26.39 46.56
C GLY A 171 21.58 -26.70 46.52
N HIS A 172 22.35 -25.65 46.43
CA HIS A 172 23.72 -25.63 46.92
C HIS A 172 23.86 -24.51 47.96
N GLY A 173 23.93 -24.98 49.20
CA GLY A 173 24.25 -24.16 50.33
C GLY A 173 25.72 -23.76 50.36
N HIS A 174 25.98 -22.56 50.88
CA HIS A 174 27.22 -22.29 51.61
C HIS A 174 26.98 -21.21 52.68
N PRO A 175 27.67 -21.31 53.79
CA PRO A 175 27.29 -20.64 55.05
C PRO A 175 28.13 -19.42 55.41
N ASP A 176 27.58 -18.69 56.37
CA ASP A 176 28.18 -17.88 57.43
C ASP A 176 28.81 -16.51 57.12
N GLY A 177 28.21 -15.52 57.52
CA GLY A 177 28.12 -14.48 58.52
C GLY A 177 29.35 -13.59 58.77
N PRO A 178 29.35 -12.60 59.72
CA PRO A 178 28.22 -11.79 60.20
C PRO A 178 28.44 -10.24 60.12
N ASP A 179 27.32 -9.54 60.24
CA ASP A 179 27.08 -8.36 61.07
C ASP A 179 28.04 -7.14 61.01
N THR A 180 27.51 -6.01 60.66
CA THR A 180 27.43 -4.73 61.43
C THR A 180 26.80 -3.62 60.57
N GLY A 181 25.67 -3.07 61.02
CA GLY A 181 25.20 -1.74 60.62
C GLY A 181 25.74 -0.68 61.65
N PRO A 182 25.12 0.50 61.77
CA PRO A 182 24.59 1.44 60.78
C PRO A 182 25.19 2.89 60.93
N ALA A 183 24.55 3.85 60.27
CA ALA A 183 24.59 5.32 60.50
C ALA A 183 25.23 6.11 59.34
N ASP A 184 24.47 6.91 58.70
CA ASP A 184 23.91 8.23 58.95
C ASP A 184 24.63 9.40 58.22
N GLU A 185 23.80 10.18 57.61
CA GLU A 185 23.84 11.63 57.38
C GLU A 185 24.71 12.31 56.29
N THR A 186 23.95 13.01 55.48
CA THR A 186 24.08 14.42 55.03
C THR A 186 25.12 14.87 54.00
N GLY A 187 24.60 15.45 52.96
CA GLY A 187 24.92 16.84 52.64
C GLY A 187 25.84 17.16 51.47
N GLY A 188 25.34 17.86 50.50
CA GLY A 188 26.06 18.95 49.87
C GLY A 188 26.56 18.79 48.43
N ALA A 189 25.89 19.39 47.50
CA ALA A 189 26.50 20.00 46.31
C ALA A 189 27.18 21.31 46.73
N PRO A 190 28.03 22.02 45.95
CA PRO A 190 27.97 22.21 44.49
C PRO A 190 29.33 22.50 43.76
N ALA A 191 29.20 22.55 42.42
CA ALA A 191 29.84 23.49 41.46
C ALA A 191 31.33 23.40 41.06
N ALA A 192 31.48 23.39 39.75
CA ALA A 192 32.29 24.28 38.90
C ALA A 192 33.70 23.90 38.44
N ASP A 193 33.88 24.04 37.15
CA ASP A 193 35.01 24.57 36.36
C ASP A 193 36.25 23.72 36.06
N GLY A 194 36.58 23.74 34.76
CA GLY A 194 37.98 23.87 34.36
C GLY A 194 38.48 22.99 33.22
N ALA A 195 38.27 23.44 32.00
CA ALA A 195 39.25 23.55 30.89
C ALA A 195 40.50 22.64 30.86
N SER A 196 40.76 21.98 29.72
CA SER A 196 41.86 22.24 28.79
C SER A 196 42.26 21.04 27.93
N ARG A 197 42.25 21.19 26.65
CA ARG A 197 43.11 20.51 25.64
C ARG A 197 44.56 20.94 25.85
N PRO A 198 45.65 20.44 25.17
CA PRO A 198 45.69 19.62 23.91
C PRO A 198 46.91 18.64 23.85
N HIS A 199 47.06 17.95 22.75
CA HIS A 199 48.24 17.76 21.88
C HIS A 199 48.45 16.32 21.35
N ASN A 200 48.45 16.21 20.05
CA ASN A 200 49.14 15.25 19.19
C ASN A 200 50.66 15.57 19.17
N PRO A 201 51.64 14.70 18.83
CA PRO A 201 51.84 14.21 17.50
C PRO A 201 52.55 12.81 17.33
N GLY A 202 52.36 12.12 16.17
CA GLY A 202 53.43 11.93 15.24
C GLY A 202 54.03 10.52 15.06
N HIS A 203 54.18 10.22 13.77
CA HIS A 203 55.11 9.32 13.07
C HIS A 203 54.67 7.89 12.73
N GLY A 204 54.56 7.68 11.43
CA GLY A 204 54.79 6.39 10.74
C GLY A 204 56.31 6.11 10.63
N PRO A 205 56.81 5.13 9.89
CA PRO A 205 56.52 4.82 8.48
C PRO A 205 56.56 3.32 8.06
N ASP A 206 56.15 3.09 6.80
CA ASP A 206 56.63 2.15 5.77
C ASP A 206 57.05 0.72 6.12
N HIS A 207 56.45 -0.25 5.42
CA HIS A 207 57.20 -1.27 4.67
C HIS A 207 56.29 -1.94 3.60
N GLU A 208 56.74 -1.73 2.34
CA GLU A 208 56.48 -2.57 1.18
C GLU A 208 56.99 -4.01 1.36
N THR A 209 56.33 -4.97 0.78
CA THR A 209 56.97 -6.03 -0.04
C THR A 209 55.97 -6.79 -0.88
N ASP A 210 56.30 -6.85 -2.15
CA ASP A 210 55.79 -7.68 -3.26
C ASP A 210 55.84 -9.20 -2.97
N HIS A 211 54.97 -9.94 -3.67
CA HIS A 211 55.27 -11.12 -4.53
C HIS A 211 53.96 -11.72 -5.05
N GLU A 212 53.69 -11.57 -6.29
CA GLU A 212 53.81 -12.41 -7.50
C GLU A 212 53.22 -13.83 -7.46
N THR A 213 52.29 -13.96 -8.41
CA THR A 213 52.03 -15.07 -9.38
C THR A 213 51.78 -16.50 -8.92
N GLY A 214 50.76 -17.09 -9.55
CA GLY A 214 50.60 -18.51 -9.68
C GLY A 214 49.31 -18.98 -10.36
N HIS A 215 49.38 -19.16 -11.67
CA HIS A 215 48.40 -19.89 -12.51
C HIS A 215 48.19 -21.34 -12.06
N GLY A 216 47.00 -21.86 -12.33
CA GLY A 216 46.76 -23.32 -12.26
C GLY A 216 45.35 -23.73 -12.68
N THR A 217 45.19 -23.98 -13.96
CA THR A 217 44.11 -24.73 -14.61
C THR A 217 44.10 -26.19 -14.21
N GLY A 218 42.91 -26.84 -14.16
CA GLY A 218 42.81 -28.28 -14.11
C GLY A 218 41.39 -28.83 -14.04
N HIS A 219 40.88 -29.22 -15.18
CA HIS A 219 39.80 -30.20 -15.36
C HIS A 219 40.09 -31.50 -14.62
N GLU A 220 39.07 -32.24 -14.11
CA GLU A 220 38.72 -33.53 -14.70
C GLU A 220 37.52 -34.21 -14.02
N ARG A 221 36.85 -34.98 -14.83
CA ARG A 221 35.72 -35.87 -14.58
C ARG A 221 36.16 -37.15 -13.86
N GLY A 222 35.30 -37.75 -13.06
CA GLY A 222 35.48 -39.13 -12.60
C GLY A 222 34.15 -39.81 -12.26
N ARG A 223 33.74 -40.74 -13.13
CA ARG A 223 32.69 -41.77 -12.94
C ARG A 223 33.23 -42.93 -12.13
N GLY A 224 32.32 -43.66 -11.45
CA GLY A 224 32.53 -45.06 -11.00
C GLY A 224 31.60 -45.39 -9.83
N SER A 225 30.44 -45.99 -9.99
CA SER A 225 30.06 -47.42 -10.11
C SER A 225 30.49 -48.29 -8.92
N GLY A 226 29.51 -48.87 -8.21
CA GLY A 226 29.58 -50.27 -7.86
C GLY A 226 29.15 -50.72 -6.47
N GLN A 227 28.01 -51.42 -6.42
CA GLN A 227 27.69 -52.64 -5.66
C GLN A 227 27.40 -52.59 -4.15
N GLY A 228 26.16 -53.01 -3.81
CA GLY A 228 25.73 -53.54 -2.51
C GLY A 228 26.18 -55.01 -2.28
N PRO A 229 25.53 -55.83 -1.45
CA PRO A 229 24.40 -55.67 -0.55
C PRO A 229 24.67 -56.19 0.89
N GLY A 230 23.92 -55.76 1.87
CA GLY A 230 23.93 -56.29 3.23
C GLY A 230 22.51 -56.32 3.85
N ARG A 231 22.18 -57.48 4.28
CA ARG A 231 20.87 -58.05 4.60
C ARG A 231 20.42 -57.75 6.04
N ALA A 232 19.15 -57.42 6.20
CA ALA A 232 18.18 -57.80 7.23
C ALA A 232 18.44 -57.54 8.72
N ALA A 233 17.61 -56.71 9.31
CA ALA A 233 16.99 -56.93 10.62
C ALA A 233 15.54 -56.43 10.57
N GLY A 234 14.62 -57.23 11.09
CA GLY A 234 13.19 -57.10 10.91
C GLY A 234 12.52 -56.06 11.80
N PRO A 235 11.19 -55.96 11.73
CA PRO A 235 10.45 -54.74 12.04
C PRO A 235 10.10 -54.64 13.51
N GLY A 236 10.47 -53.50 14.11
CA GLY A 236 9.84 -53.01 15.34
C GLY A 236 8.57 -52.27 14.96
N GLU A 237 7.45 -52.68 15.51
CA GLU A 237 6.16 -51.97 15.45
C GLU A 237 6.32 -50.57 16.05
N ALA A 238 6.45 -49.57 15.20
CA ALA A 238 6.25 -48.20 15.57
C ALA A 238 4.74 -47.93 15.47
N GLY A 239 4.14 -47.64 16.62
CA GLY A 239 2.74 -47.26 16.71
C GLY A 239 2.41 -46.15 15.74
N ALA A 240 1.44 -46.40 14.88
CA ALA A 240 0.83 -45.38 14.03
C ALA A 240 0.18 -44.32 14.92
N GLU A 241 0.72 -43.13 14.92
CA GLU A 241 -0.03 -41.96 15.42
C GLU A 241 -1.33 -41.84 14.63
N PRO A 242 -2.47 -41.62 15.28
CA PRO A 242 -3.73 -41.48 14.58
C PRO A 242 -3.68 -40.21 13.74
N VAL A 243 -3.82 -40.35 12.42
CA VAL A 243 -4.08 -39.24 11.49
C VAL A 243 -5.34 -38.56 12.00
N PRO A 244 -5.32 -37.25 12.31
CA PRO A 244 -6.51 -36.53 12.73
C PRO A 244 -7.53 -36.60 11.61
N GLY A 245 -8.69 -37.20 11.91
CA GLY A 245 -9.83 -37.28 11.01
C GLY A 245 -10.34 -35.87 10.64
N PRO A 246 -11.11 -35.72 9.53
CA PRO A 246 -11.70 -34.47 9.12
C PRO A 246 -12.85 -34.08 10.05
N GLY A 247 -12.54 -33.52 11.22
CA GLY A 247 -13.50 -33.19 12.27
C GLY A 247 -12.95 -32.32 13.37
N ALA A 248 -11.76 -31.71 13.19
CA ALA A 248 -11.33 -30.64 14.09
C ALA A 248 -12.21 -29.42 13.81
N GLY A 249 -13.32 -29.31 14.55
CA GLY A 249 -14.13 -28.09 14.65
C GLY A 249 -13.24 -26.90 15.02
N LEU A 250 -13.68 -25.70 14.75
CA LEU A 250 -13.03 -24.46 15.16
C LEU A 250 -12.55 -24.61 16.62
N ALA A 251 -11.26 -24.35 16.85
CA ALA A 251 -10.61 -24.55 18.16
C ALA A 251 -11.18 -23.67 19.29
N HIS A 252 -12.13 -22.78 18.99
CA HIS A 252 -12.73 -21.85 19.94
C HIS A 252 -14.24 -22.02 20.00
N PRO A 253 -14.84 -22.16 21.20
CA PRO A 253 -16.26 -22.38 21.34
C PRO A 253 -17.06 -21.15 20.93
N ALA A 254 -18.10 -21.38 20.13
CA ALA A 254 -19.10 -20.38 19.84
C ALA A 254 -19.83 -19.99 21.12
N LEU A 255 -20.11 -18.71 21.31
CA LEU A 255 -20.87 -18.20 22.42
C LEU A 255 -22.38 -18.13 22.05
N VAL A 256 -23.20 -18.87 22.74
CA VAL A 256 -24.65 -18.91 22.52
C VAL A 256 -25.36 -18.31 23.72
N CYS A 257 -26.22 -17.34 23.46
CA CYS A 257 -27.19 -16.87 24.46
C CYS A 257 -28.58 -17.08 23.87
N PRO A 258 -29.27 -18.19 24.23
CA PRO A 258 -30.53 -18.59 23.61
C PRO A 258 -31.73 -17.78 24.10
N ASP A 259 -31.64 -17.14 25.25
CA ASP A 259 -32.70 -16.28 25.82
C ASP A 259 -32.07 -15.21 26.73
N ILE A 260 -31.94 -14.00 26.18
CA ILE A 260 -31.32 -12.86 26.88
C ILE A 260 -32.17 -12.41 28.08
N ALA A 261 -33.49 -12.57 28.01
CA ALA A 261 -34.39 -12.16 29.09
C ALA A 261 -34.31 -13.10 30.30
N ALA A 262 -34.12 -14.39 30.03
CA ALA A 262 -34.07 -15.44 31.06
C ALA A 262 -32.65 -15.69 31.61
N ASP A 263 -31.59 -15.21 30.94
CA ASP A 263 -30.21 -15.44 31.36
C ASP A 263 -29.84 -14.56 32.58
N PRO A 264 -29.59 -15.16 33.78
CA PRO A 264 -29.30 -14.42 35.00
C PRO A 264 -27.91 -13.76 34.98
N ASP A 265 -26.98 -14.25 34.18
CA ASP A 265 -25.59 -13.80 34.16
C ASP A 265 -25.39 -12.53 33.33
N LEU A 266 -26.42 -12.16 32.54
CA LEU A 266 -26.35 -10.94 31.73
C LEU A 266 -26.68 -9.69 32.56
N SER A 267 -25.95 -8.61 32.27
CA SER A 267 -26.18 -7.31 32.91
C SER A 267 -27.59 -6.77 32.61
N PRO A 268 -28.19 -6.00 33.54
CA PRO A 268 -29.45 -5.29 33.27
C PRO A 268 -29.39 -4.43 32.03
N ARG A 269 -28.25 -3.83 31.76
CA ARG A 269 -28.03 -3.00 30.58
C ARG A 269 -28.11 -3.79 29.27
N HIS A 270 -27.60 -5.03 29.25
CA HIS A 270 -27.71 -5.89 28.07
C HIS A 270 -29.18 -6.19 27.76
N ARG A 271 -29.97 -6.57 28.78
CA ARG A 271 -31.41 -6.84 28.61
C ARG A 271 -32.17 -5.60 28.14
N GLU A 272 -31.85 -4.42 28.69
CA GLU A 272 -32.45 -3.15 28.25
C GLU A 272 -32.15 -2.85 26.78
N VAL A 273 -30.89 -2.98 26.34
CA VAL A 273 -30.47 -2.76 24.96
C VAL A 273 -31.13 -3.77 24.03
N ALA A 274 -31.16 -5.06 24.42
CA ALA A 274 -31.79 -6.12 23.65
C ALA A 274 -33.29 -5.84 23.45
N ALA A 275 -34.01 -5.50 24.54
CA ALA A 275 -35.42 -5.15 24.46
C ALA A 275 -35.68 -3.91 23.58
N ARG A 276 -34.83 -2.89 23.67
CA ARG A 276 -34.96 -1.67 22.87
C ARG A 276 -34.74 -1.93 21.39
N LEU A 277 -33.72 -2.74 21.06
CA LEU A 277 -33.37 -3.09 19.68
C LEU A 277 -34.19 -4.25 19.14
N GLY A 278 -34.98 -4.93 19.99
CA GLY A 278 -35.89 -5.99 19.59
C GLY A 278 -35.18 -7.29 19.22
N TYR A 279 -34.15 -7.70 19.96
CA TYR A 279 -33.54 -9.03 19.81
C TYR A 279 -33.62 -9.81 21.12
N ALA A 280 -33.85 -11.12 21.02
CA ALA A 280 -34.05 -11.99 22.15
C ALA A 280 -32.95 -13.03 22.35
N ALA A 281 -32.19 -13.36 21.32
CA ALA A 281 -31.10 -14.33 21.40
C ALA A 281 -29.88 -13.86 20.55
N THR A 282 -28.68 -14.36 20.90
CA THR A 282 -27.46 -14.09 20.17
C THR A 282 -26.64 -15.36 19.94
N TYR A 283 -25.92 -15.37 18.80
CA TYR A 283 -24.93 -16.37 18.45
C TYR A 283 -23.64 -15.68 18.00
N GLY A 284 -22.55 -15.83 18.76
CA GLY A 284 -21.27 -15.20 18.53
C GLY A 284 -20.18 -16.23 18.25
N VAL A 285 -19.30 -15.93 17.29
CA VAL A 285 -18.15 -16.76 16.94
C VAL A 285 -16.91 -15.91 16.75
N PRO A 286 -15.72 -16.39 17.12
CA PRO A 286 -14.48 -15.72 16.81
C PRO A 286 -14.18 -15.86 15.31
N LEU A 287 -13.61 -14.80 14.74
CA LEU A 287 -13.05 -14.81 13.40
C LEU A 287 -11.55 -15.08 13.52
N THR A 288 -11.18 -16.35 13.61
CA THR A 288 -9.79 -16.78 13.79
C THR A 288 -9.32 -17.52 12.53
N THR A 289 -8.13 -17.17 12.05
CA THR A 289 -7.47 -17.82 10.90
C THR A 289 -6.98 -19.23 11.27
N GLY A 290 -6.68 -20.05 10.28
CA GLY A 290 -6.06 -21.36 10.50
C GLY A 290 -4.68 -21.28 11.18
N SER A 291 -4.01 -20.13 11.15
CA SER A 291 -2.76 -19.86 11.89
C SER A 291 -2.99 -19.41 13.35
N GLY A 292 -4.22 -19.30 13.81
CA GLY A 292 -4.54 -18.82 15.16
C GLY A 292 -4.69 -17.30 15.27
N THR A 293 -4.48 -16.52 14.21
CA THR A 293 -4.63 -15.06 14.28
C THR A 293 -6.09 -14.67 14.38
N ARG A 294 -6.45 -13.96 15.42
CA ARG A 294 -7.80 -13.44 15.64
C ARG A 294 -8.00 -12.10 14.93
N LEU A 295 -8.99 -12.05 14.04
CA LEU A 295 -9.39 -10.82 13.35
C LEU A 295 -10.46 -10.04 14.12
N GLY A 296 -11.27 -10.75 14.92
CA GLY A 296 -12.39 -10.15 15.59
C GLY A 296 -13.45 -11.19 16.01
N ALA A 297 -14.65 -10.71 16.28
CA ALA A 297 -15.82 -11.51 16.61
C ALA A 297 -16.99 -11.16 15.69
N ALA A 298 -17.71 -12.16 15.22
CA ALA A 298 -18.98 -12.00 14.51
C ALA A 298 -20.14 -12.45 15.39
N VAL A 299 -21.18 -11.63 15.50
CA VAL A 299 -22.37 -11.94 16.30
C VAL A 299 -23.62 -11.74 15.45
N TRP A 300 -24.53 -12.71 15.51
CA TRP A 300 -25.85 -12.62 14.89
C TRP A 300 -26.94 -12.55 15.96
N PHE A 301 -27.95 -11.75 15.70
CA PHE A 301 -29.03 -11.43 16.60
C PHE A 301 -30.33 -11.98 16.07
N PHE A 302 -31.13 -12.63 16.93
CA PHE A 302 -32.43 -13.24 16.61
C PHE A 302 -33.54 -12.51 17.34
N ASP A 303 -34.69 -12.37 16.69
CA ASP A 303 -35.86 -11.67 17.25
C ASP A 303 -36.60 -12.53 18.27
N GLU A 304 -36.43 -13.86 18.18
CA GLU A 304 -37.07 -14.84 19.07
C GLU A 304 -36.01 -15.60 19.86
N PRO A 305 -36.36 -16.06 21.13
CA PRO A 305 -35.48 -16.95 21.86
C PRO A 305 -35.24 -18.26 21.12
N GLY A 306 -34.02 -18.76 21.17
CA GLY A 306 -33.63 -20.02 20.54
C GLY A 306 -32.15 -20.02 20.14
N GLU A 307 -31.71 -21.17 19.67
CA GLU A 307 -30.35 -21.32 19.12
C GLU A 307 -30.36 -21.94 17.73
N PRO A 308 -29.39 -21.61 16.91
CA PRO A 308 -29.26 -22.21 15.57
C PRO A 308 -29.06 -23.72 15.68
N THR A 309 -29.68 -24.48 14.76
CA THR A 309 -29.50 -25.94 14.69
C THR A 309 -28.04 -26.31 14.43
N VAL A 310 -27.64 -27.49 14.89
CA VAL A 310 -26.26 -28.01 14.66
C VAL A 310 -25.87 -27.92 13.20
N ARG A 311 -26.75 -28.33 12.26
CA ARG A 311 -26.49 -28.26 10.82
C ARG A 311 -26.21 -26.83 10.34
N ARG A 312 -26.94 -25.81 10.83
CA ARG A 312 -26.72 -24.40 10.46
C ARG A 312 -25.38 -23.90 11.00
N ARG A 313 -25.02 -24.33 12.21
CA ARG A 313 -23.71 -24.01 12.83
C ARG A 313 -22.57 -24.61 12.01
N GLU A 314 -22.64 -25.89 11.62
CA GLU A 314 -21.63 -26.58 10.80
C GLU A 314 -21.43 -25.91 9.42
N LEU A 315 -22.52 -25.47 8.78
CA LEU A 315 -22.47 -24.76 7.51
C LEU A 315 -21.79 -23.39 7.68
N LEU A 316 -22.13 -22.67 8.73
CA LEU A 316 -21.49 -21.40 9.05
C LEU A 316 -19.99 -21.58 9.30
N ASP A 317 -19.60 -22.57 10.12
CA ASP A 317 -18.20 -22.85 10.44
C ASP A 317 -17.40 -23.21 9.19
N SER A 318 -18.00 -24.00 8.29
CA SER A 318 -17.38 -24.32 7.00
C SER A 318 -17.16 -23.08 6.14
N TYR A 319 -18.12 -22.15 6.12
CA TYR A 319 -17.99 -20.89 5.41
C TYR A 319 -16.97 -19.95 6.05
N LEU A 320 -17.02 -19.79 7.38
CA LEU A 320 -16.18 -18.85 8.13
C LEU A 320 -14.69 -19.19 8.03
N ARG A 321 -14.31 -20.45 7.96
CA ARG A 321 -12.90 -20.85 7.71
C ARG A 321 -12.32 -20.18 6.48
N HIS A 322 -13.07 -20.12 5.36
CA HIS A 322 -12.63 -19.47 4.13
C HIS A 322 -12.80 -17.95 4.19
N ALA A 323 -13.88 -17.49 4.83
CA ALA A 323 -14.18 -16.06 4.93
C ALA A 323 -13.16 -15.32 5.78
N THR A 324 -12.77 -15.89 6.92
CA THR A 324 -11.76 -15.30 7.80
C THR A 324 -10.40 -15.19 7.13
N GLU A 325 -9.95 -16.26 6.43
CA GLU A 325 -8.71 -16.22 5.66
C GLU A 325 -8.73 -15.15 4.54
N HIS A 326 -9.87 -14.99 3.88
CA HIS A 326 -10.02 -13.96 2.85
C HIS A 326 -9.96 -12.55 3.47
N CYS A 327 -10.66 -12.33 4.59
CA CYS A 327 -10.63 -11.07 5.33
C CYS A 327 -9.22 -10.75 5.84
N ALA A 328 -8.50 -11.73 6.40
CA ALA A 328 -7.12 -11.59 6.86
C ALA A 328 -6.20 -11.08 5.75
N ARG A 329 -6.25 -11.74 4.58
CA ARG A 329 -5.44 -11.33 3.42
C ARG A 329 -5.78 -9.92 2.93
N LEU A 330 -7.04 -9.52 2.95
CA LEU A 330 -7.43 -8.16 2.56
C LEU A 330 -6.98 -7.13 3.60
N GLY A 331 -7.07 -7.45 4.89
CA GLY A 331 -6.58 -6.62 5.99
C GLY A 331 -5.06 -6.40 5.91
N GLU A 332 -4.29 -7.46 5.72
CA GLU A 332 -2.85 -7.41 5.57
C GLU A 332 -2.41 -6.55 4.35
N ARG A 333 -3.08 -6.75 3.21
CA ARG A 333 -2.83 -5.92 2.02
C ARG A 333 -3.15 -4.44 2.25
N ALA A 334 -4.18 -4.15 3.02
CA ALA A 334 -4.56 -2.78 3.34
C ALA A 334 -3.55 -2.13 4.29
N ARG A 335 -3.04 -2.86 5.31
CA ARG A 335 -1.95 -2.40 6.20
C ARG A 335 -0.68 -2.13 5.42
N THR A 336 -0.20 -3.11 4.64
CA THR A 336 1.00 -2.93 3.82
C THR A 336 0.91 -1.69 2.92
N ARG A 337 -0.28 -1.40 2.37
CA ARG A 337 -0.48 -0.18 1.59
C ARG A 337 -0.40 1.08 2.45
N ALA A 338 -1.00 1.07 3.65
CA ALA A 338 -0.94 2.20 4.57
C ALA A 338 0.50 2.48 5.01
N ASP A 339 1.25 1.44 5.38
CA ASP A 339 2.66 1.53 5.76
C ASP A 339 3.52 2.11 4.62
N MET A 340 3.24 1.67 3.37
CA MET A 340 3.92 2.21 2.19
C MET A 340 3.60 3.69 1.93
N VAL A 341 2.36 4.11 2.18
CA VAL A 341 1.98 5.53 2.06
C VAL A 341 2.73 6.36 3.10
N THR A 342 2.75 5.92 4.35
CA THR A 342 3.47 6.59 5.44
C THR A 342 4.97 6.68 5.13
N LEU A 343 5.60 5.55 4.78
CA LEU A 343 7.03 5.53 4.42
C LEU A 343 7.35 6.53 3.30
N ARG A 344 6.50 6.59 2.29
CA ARG A 344 6.72 7.51 1.18
C ARG A 344 6.53 8.97 1.59
N GLU A 345 5.53 9.27 2.42
CA GLU A 345 5.33 10.63 2.96
C GLU A 345 6.55 11.08 3.76
N GLU A 346 7.16 10.21 4.54
CA GLU A 346 8.41 10.47 5.25
C GLU A 346 9.63 10.66 4.32
N LEU A 347 9.62 10.03 3.14
CA LEU A 347 10.67 10.21 2.13
C LEU A 347 10.52 11.48 1.29
N LEU A 348 9.40 12.20 1.37
CA LEU A 348 9.15 13.45 0.66
C LEU A 348 9.30 14.67 1.60
N PRO A 349 9.45 15.89 1.05
CA PRO A 349 9.51 17.09 1.90
C PRO A 349 8.23 17.27 2.71
N SER A 350 8.34 17.36 4.02
CA SER A 350 7.21 17.67 4.90
C SER A 350 6.67 19.10 4.70
N ALA A 351 7.53 20.02 4.23
CA ALA A 351 7.17 21.39 3.88
C ALA A 351 8.13 21.95 2.83
N LEU A 352 7.61 22.81 1.96
CA LEU A 352 8.45 23.56 1.01
C LEU A 352 9.22 24.68 1.73
N PRO A 353 10.48 24.94 1.34
CA PRO A 353 11.28 26.00 1.94
C PRO A 353 10.72 27.39 1.59
N ARG A 354 10.99 28.34 2.47
CA ARG A 354 10.72 29.75 2.20
C ARG A 354 11.98 30.39 1.65
N VAL A 355 11.97 30.74 0.36
CA VAL A 355 13.08 31.40 -0.31
C VAL A 355 12.63 32.81 -0.73
N PRO A 356 13.37 33.88 -0.34
CA PRO A 356 13.00 35.23 -0.75
C PRO A 356 12.96 35.39 -2.26
N GLY A 357 11.89 35.98 -2.79
CA GLY A 357 11.73 36.23 -4.23
C GLY A 357 11.08 35.08 -5.01
N VAL A 358 10.75 33.96 -4.37
CA VAL A 358 9.97 32.89 -4.99
C VAL A 358 8.91 32.35 -4.04
N SER A 359 7.71 32.11 -4.58
CA SER A 359 6.62 31.43 -3.86
C SER A 359 6.42 30.04 -4.45
N LEU A 360 6.40 29.04 -3.57
CA LEU A 360 6.36 27.62 -3.96
C LEU A 360 5.04 26.99 -3.55
N ALA A 361 4.50 26.13 -4.40
CA ALA A 361 3.36 25.29 -4.09
C ALA A 361 3.52 23.91 -4.72
N VAL A 362 3.00 22.88 -4.08
CA VAL A 362 3.01 21.51 -4.60
C VAL A 362 1.68 20.81 -4.39
N ARG A 363 1.32 19.96 -5.34
CA ARG A 363 0.28 18.94 -5.16
C ARG A 363 0.85 17.60 -5.58
N HIS A 364 0.75 16.67 -4.68
CA HIS A 364 1.14 15.29 -4.89
C HIS A 364 -0.05 14.37 -4.65
N ARG A 365 -0.29 13.45 -5.57
CA ARG A 365 -1.34 12.44 -5.48
C ARG A 365 -0.78 11.09 -5.85
N THR A 366 -0.85 10.17 -4.93
CA THR A 366 -0.35 8.81 -5.11
C THR A 366 -1.29 7.98 -5.94
N GLY A 367 -0.73 7.13 -6.76
CA GLY A 367 -1.45 6.03 -7.40
C GLY A 367 -1.85 4.93 -6.40
N PRO A 368 -2.84 4.09 -6.73
CA PRO A 368 -3.39 3.06 -5.82
C PRO A 368 -2.38 1.98 -5.42
N ARG A 369 -1.29 1.81 -6.16
CA ARG A 369 -0.23 0.83 -5.87
C ARG A 369 1.03 1.44 -5.25
N GLY A 370 1.05 2.75 -5.04
CA GLY A 370 2.24 3.50 -4.67
C GLY A 370 3.21 3.61 -5.84
N GLY A 371 3.57 4.81 -6.24
CA GLY A 371 4.54 5.07 -7.31
C GLY A 371 5.86 5.59 -6.78
N GLY A 372 6.76 5.85 -7.69
CA GLY A 372 8.10 6.36 -7.44
C GLY A 372 8.29 7.83 -7.78
N ASP A 373 7.21 8.61 -7.92
CA ASP A 373 7.33 10.03 -8.22
C ASP A 373 7.77 10.82 -6.99
N TRP A 374 8.64 11.80 -7.21
CA TRP A 374 9.10 12.70 -6.17
C TRP A 374 9.13 14.15 -6.65
N TYR A 375 9.20 15.02 -5.68
CA TYR A 375 9.51 16.43 -5.87
C TYR A 375 10.48 16.89 -4.80
N ASP A 376 11.19 17.97 -5.06
CA ASP A 376 12.01 18.65 -4.07
C ASP A 376 12.13 20.14 -4.38
N ALA A 377 12.36 20.90 -3.32
CA ALA A 377 12.75 22.30 -3.41
C ALA A 377 13.82 22.54 -2.33
N LEU A 378 15.01 22.93 -2.75
CA LEU A 378 16.18 23.04 -1.89
C LEU A 378 16.65 24.48 -1.85
N PRO A 379 16.76 25.11 -0.67
CA PRO A 379 17.50 26.35 -0.57
C PRO A 379 18.99 26.06 -0.83
N LEU A 380 19.57 26.76 -1.79
CA LEU A 380 20.96 26.67 -2.17
C LEU A 380 21.72 27.93 -1.75
N PRO A 381 23.07 27.94 -1.82
CA PRO A 381 23.88 29.14 -1.60
C PRO A 381 23.38 30.33 -2.43
N ASP A 382 23.79 31.54 -2.06
CA ASP A 382 23.47 32.79 -2.77
C ASP A 382 21.97 33.09 -2.96
N ARG A 383 21.13 32.53 -2.08
CA ARG A 383 19.67 32.61 -2.11
C ARG A 383 19.05 31.97 -3.35
N ALA A 384 19.78 31.09 -4.01
CA ALA A 384 19.25 30.28 -5.08
C ALA A 384 18.33 29.17 -4.54
N VAL A 385 17.56 28.58 -5.42
CA VAL A 385 16.69 27.43 -5.11
C VAL A 385 16.85 26.36 -6.18
N GLY A 386 17.13 25.13 -5.73
CA GLY A 386 17.05 23.96 -6.58
C GLY A 386 15.62 23.42 -6.59
N LEU A 387 15.05 23.20 -7.76
CA LEU A 387 13.74 22.57 -7.93
C LEU A 387 13.95 21.22 -8.63
N ALA A 388 13.33 20.16 -8.10
CA ALA A 388 13.42 18.84 -8.71
C ALA A 388 12.05 18.18 -8.78
N VAL A 389 11.80 17.50 -9.89
CA VAL A 389 10.64 16.61 -10.08
C VAL A 389 11.12 15.39 -10.87
N GLY A 390 10.66 14.21 -10.49
CA GLY A 390 11.03 12.99 -11.18
C GLY A 390 10.12 11.83 -10.84
N GLY A 391 10.32 10.70 -11.53
CA GLY A 391 9.57 9.47 -11.31
C GLY A 391 10.41 8.24 -11.65
N VAL A 392 10.43 7.28 -10.73
CA VAL A 392 11.04 5.96 -10.96
C VAL A 392 10.05 5.09 -11.72
N THR A 393 10.52 4.39 -12.74
CA THR A 393 9.69 3.43 -13.48
C THR A 393 9.21 2.30 -12.58
N GLY A 394 7.89 2.05 -12.59
CA GLY A 394 7.27 0.99 -11.81
C GLY A 394 6.45 1.49 -10.62
N SER A 395 6.13 0.61 -9.71
CA SER A 395 5.31 0.92 -8.53
C SER A 395 5.61 -0.05 -7.37
N GLY A 396 5.17 0.30 -6.17
CA GLY A 396 5.32 -0.50 -4.96
C GLY A 396 6.64 -0.29 -4.24
N PRO A 397 7.01 -1.18 -3.30
CA PRO A 397 8.13 -0.99 -2.37
C PRO A 397 9.47 -0.70 -3.05
N ALA A 398 9.76 -1.40 -4.15
CA ALA A 398 11.01 -1.23 -4.89
C ALA A 398 11.12 0.17 -5.51
N ALA A 399 10.04 0.66 -6.12
CA ALA A 399 10.00 2.00 -6.69
C ALA A 399 10.14 3.10 -5.63
N VAL A 400 9.46 2.94 -4.48
CA VAL A 400 9.56 3.89 -3.35
C VAL A 400 10.99 3.91 -2.78
N ALA A 401 11.62 2.74 -2.61
CA ALA A 401 13.00 2.67 -2.13
C ALA A 401 14.00 3.30 -3.11
N ALA A 402 13.85 3.06 -4.41
CA ALA A 402 14.68 3.67 -5.45
C ALA A 402 14.47 5.20 -5.51
N MET A 403 13.22 5.66 -5.41
CA MET A 403 12.88 7.08 -5.32
C MET A 403 13.58 7.75 -4.14
N GLY A 404 13.52 7.16 -2.96
CA GLY A 404 14.17 7.71 -1.76
C GLY A 404 15.69 7.85 -1.94
N ARG A 405 16.35 6.84 -2.54
CA ARG A 405 17.78 6.90 -2.85
C ARG A 405 18.11 7.97 -3.88
N LEU A 406 17.38 8.00 -5.00
CA LEU A 406 17.61 8.98 -6.07
C LEU A 406 17.40 10.41 -5.58
N ARG A 407 16.32 10.66 -4.83
CA ARG A 407 16.05 11.98 -4.26
C ARG A 407 17.14 12.40 -3.27
N ALA A 408 17.58 11.52 -2.37
CA ALA A 408 18.64 11.84 -1.42
C ALA A 408 19.97 12.14 -2.12
N SER A 409 20.31 11.38 -3.15
CA SER A 409 21.52 11.61 -3.94
C SER A 409 21.45 12.90 -4.76
N LEU A 410 20.30 13.17 -5.38
CA LEU A 410 20.08 14.44 -6.09
C LEU A 410 20.28 15.64 -5.15
N ARG A 411 19.76 15.57 -3.92
CA ARG A 411 19.98 16.63 -2.92
C ARG A 411 21.45 16.84 -2.61
N ALA A 412 22.23 15.76 -2.47
CA ALA A 412 23.67 15.85 -2.19
C ALA A 412 24.40 16.51 -3.37
N TYR A 413 24.14 16.09 -4.60
CA TYR A 413 24.75 16.68 -5.80
C TYR A 413 24.29 18.13 -6.00
N ALA A 414 23.02 18.43 -5.78
CA ALA A 414 22.51 19.80 -5.88
C ALA A 414 23.16 20.78 -4.89
N VAL A 415 23.58 20.32 -3.71
CA VAL A 415 24.33 21.16 -2.75
C VAL A 415 25.77 21.38 -3.20
N MET A 416 26.35 20.42 -3.90
CA MET A 416 27.76 20.49 -4.35
C MET A 416 27.88 21.22 -5.70
N GLU A 417 27.01 20.96 -6.65
CA GLU A 417 27.12 21.36 -8.07
C GLU A 417 25.80 21.92 -8.62
N GLY A 418 24.93 22.42 -7.76
CA GLY A 418 23.57 22.82 -8.15
C GLY A 418 23.50 23.92 -9.22
N GLU A 419 24.54 24.71 -9.40
CA GLU A 419 24.64 25.72 -10.47
C GLU A 419 24.70 25.10 -11.87
N ASP A 420 25.13 23.82 -11.96
CA ASP A 420 25.13 23.06 -13.22
C ASP A 420 24.12 21.89 -13.16
N PRO A 421 22.90 22.09 -13.64
CA PRO A 421 21.88 21.03 -13.67
C PRO A 421 22.29 19.78 -14.47
N VAL A 422 23.17 19.94 -15.46
CA VAL A 422 23.66 18.80 -16.28
C VAL A 422 24.62 17.95 -15.46
N ALA A 423 25.53 18.57 -14.69
CA ALA A 423 26.43 17.84 -13.80
C ALA A 423 25.65 17.05 -12.75
N VAL A 424 24.68 17.68 -12.09
CA VAL A 424 23.82 17.03 -11.08
C VAL A 424 23.11 15.79 -11.64
N LEU A 425 22.52 15.88 -12.83
CA LEU A 425 21.83 14.74 -13.44
C LEU A 425 22.81 13.69 -14.00
N SER A 426 24.00 14.08 -14.46
CA SER A 426 25.04 13.16 -14.95
C SER A 426 25.59 12.29 -13.80
N ASP A 427 25.83 12.90 -12.65
CA ASP A 427 26.28 12.18 -11.45
C ASP A 427 25.18 11.26 -10.90
N LEU A 428 23.92 11.71 -10.98
CA LEU A 428 22.78 10.88 -10.62
C LEU A 428 22.62 9.67 -11.56
N GLU A 429 22.84 9.85 -12.87
CA GLU A 429 22.89 8.78 -13.86
C GLU A 429 23.99 7.77 -13.55
N LEU A 430 25.21 8.26 -13.31
CA LEU A 430 26.35 7.40 -12.98
C LEU A 430 26.08 6.57 -11.74
N LEU A 431 25.55 7.19 -10.67
CA LEU A 431 25.18 6.50 -9.44
C LEU A 431 24.13 5.42 -9.72
N LEU A 432 23.06 5.76 -10.42
CA LEU A 432 21.97 4.83 -10.72
C LEU A 432 22.48 3.59 -11.47
N ARG A 433 23.29 3.78 -12.49
CA ARG A 433 23.89 2.68 -13.27
C ARG A 433 24.79 1.77 -12.44
N LEU A 434 25.54 2.32 -11.49
CA LEU A 434 26.45 1.56 -10.66
C LEU A 434 25.74 0.79 -9.55
N THR A 435 24.66 1.35 -9.01
CA THR A 435 24.00 0.81 -7.82
C THR A 435 22.69 0.09 -8.11
N GLU A 436 21.98 0.49 -9.17
CA GLU A 436 20.62 0.01 -9.50
C GLU A 436 20.47 -0.25 -11.01
N PRO A 437 21.25 -1.18 -11.60
CA PRO A 437 21.35 -1.33 -13.06
C PRO A 437 20.04 -1.75 -13.76
N SER A 438 19.03 -2.19 -13.02
CA SER A 438 17.70 -2.53 -13.55
C SER A 438 16.66 -1.42 -13.35
N CYS A 439 17.06 -0.29 -12.76
CA CYS A 439 16.18 0.83 -12.46
C CYS A 439 16.32 1.90 -13.56
N SER A 440 15.21 2.50 -13.95
CA SER A 440 15.18 3.71 -14.78
C SER A 440 14.29 4.76 -14.15
N ALA A 441 14.61 6.03 -14.40
CA ALA A 441 13.84 7.14 -13.84
C ALA A 441 13.83 8.33 -14.79
N THR A 442 12.75 9.09 -14.77
CA THR A 442 12.71 10.44 -15.34
C THR A 442 13.08 11.45 -14.28
N ALA A 443 13.83 12.48 -14.60
CA ALA A 443 14.17 13.54 -13.67
C ALA A 443 14.29 14.89 -14.38
N LEU A 444 13.85 15.94 -13.70
CA LEU A 444 14.11 17.33 -14.03
C LEU A 444 14.79 17.96 -12.82
N PHE A 445 15.89 18.67 -13.06
CA PHE A 445 16.50 19.54 -12.06
C PHE A 445 16.65 20.95 -12.61
N ALA A 446 16.28 21.94 -11.82
CA ALA A 446 16.36 23.35 -12.15
C ALA A 446 17.05 24.13 -11.04
N TYR A 447 18.09 24.87 -11.39
CA TYR A 447 18.72 25.89 -10.57
C TYR A 447 18.08 27.23 -10.86
N ALA A 448 17.50 27.86 -9.88
CA ALA A 448 16.84 29.14 -10.05
C ALA A 448 17.46 30.21 -9.14
N GLU A 449 17.70 31.38 -9.72
CA GLU A 449 18.12 32.61 -9.06
C GLU A 449 16.94 33.56 -8.94
N PRO A 450 16.25 33.63 -7.79
CA PRO A 450 15.05 34.47 -7.68
C PRO A 450 15.28 35.96 -7.93
N ALA A 451 16.48 36.48 -7.59
CA ALA A 451 16.81 37.89 -7.74
C ALA A 451 16.88 38.32 -9.21
N SER A 452 17.44 37.49 -10.07
CA SER A 452 17.54 37.71 -11.53
C SER A 452 16.37 37.10 -12.29
N ARG A 453 15.55 36.25 -11.63
CA ARG A 453 14.51 35.40 -12.22
C ARG A 453 15.03 34.49 -13.33
N LYS A 454 16.29 34.16 -13.25
CA LYS A 454 16.96 33.26 -14.16
C LYS A 454 16.79 31.82 -13.65
N VAL A 455 16.45 30.92 -14.54
CA VAL A 455 16.34 29.48 -14.26
C VAL A 455 17.17 28.74 -15.30
N LEU A 456 18.13 27.96 -14.83
CA LEU A 456 18.89 27.01 -15.63
C LEU A 456 18.37 25.62 -15.30
N LEU A 457 18.02 24.82 -16.29
CA LEU A 457 17.40 23.51 -16.05
C LEU A 457 17.86 22.46 -17.04
N ALA A 458 17.89 21.20 -16.59
CA ALA A 458 18.13 20.03 -17.43
C ALA A 458 17.09 18.94 -17.10
N GLY A 459 16.79 18.12 -18.09
CA GLY A 459 15.83 17.02 -17.94
C GLY A 459 16.37 15.72 -18.49
N ALA A 460 16.11 14.61 -17.78
CA ALA A 460 16.40 13.26 -18.18
C ALA A 460 15.08 12.53 -18.48
N GLY A 461 14.67 12.49 -19.74
CA GLY A 461 13.41 11.85 -20.15
C GLY A 461 12.16 12.46 -19.53
N HIS A 462 12.25 13.62 -18.90
CA HIS A 462 11.16 14.25 -18.16
C HIS A 462 10.37 15.24 -19.03
N CYS A 463 9.10 15.45 -18.69
CA CYS A 463 8.23 16.40 -19.37
C CYS A 463 8.77 17.84 -19.23
N ALA A 464 8.72 18.59 -20.32
CA ALA A 464 9.10 20.00 -20.32
C ALA A 464 8.19 20.82 -19.38
N PRO A 465 8.76 21.64 -18.47
CA PRO A 465 7.98 22.52 -17.60
C PRO A 465 7.19 23.55 -18.40
N LEU A 466 6.10 24.01 -17.82
CA LEU A 466 5.26 25.05 -18.41
C LEU A 466 5.50 26.40 -17.73
N ILE A 467 5.76 27.45 -18.49
CA ILE A 467 5.73 28.81 -18.00
C ILE A 467 4.28 29.29 -18.03
N VAL A 468 3.77 29.74 -16.89
CA VAL A 468 2.40 30.25 -16.74
C VAL A 468 2.47 31.71 -16.31
N GLY A 469 2.13 32.61 -17.22
CA GLY A 469 2.14 34.04 -16.97
C GLY A 469 0.90 34.74 -17.51
N PRO A 470 0.78 36.05 -17.27
CA PRO A 470 -0.36 36.82 -17.76
C PRO A 470 -0.39 37.00 -19.28
N ARG A 471 0.78 36.89 -19.92
CA ARG A 471 0.94 37.16 -21.36
C ARG A 471 1.46 35.98 -22.16
N ARG A 472 2.00 34.92 -21.49
CA ARG A 472 2.50 33.72 -22.16
C ARG A 472 2.15 32.48 -21.35
N ILE A 473 1.82 31.40 -22.03
CA ILE A 473 1.67 30.06 -21.49
C ILE A 473 2.29 29.14 -22.50
N GLU A 474 3.53 28.76 -22.24
CA GLU A 474 4.35 28.00 -23.17
C GLU A 474 5.28 27.02 -22.45
N PRO A 475 5.61 25.87 -23.07
CA PRO A 475 6.61 24.98 -22.53
C PRO A 475 7.99 25.66 -22.56
N VAL A 476 8.85 25.30 -21.60
CA VAL A 476 10.26 25.59 -21.70
C VAL A 476 10.84 24.64 -22.76
N GLU A 477 11.52 25.20 -23.74
CA GLU A 477 12.20 24.38 -24.76
C GLU A 477 13.40 23.69 -24.11
N THR A 478 13.22 22.45 -23.72
CA THR A 478 14.27 21.56 -23.22
C THR A 478 14.70 20.61 -24.34
N ALA A 479 15.99 20.24 -24.35
CA ALA A 479 16.43 19.21 -25.26
C ALA A 479 15.81 17.84 -24.87
N VAL A 480 15.52 17.05 -25.88
CA VAL A 480 15.09 15.66 -25.67
C VAL A 480 16.28 14.84 -25.20
N SER A 481 16.20 14.24 -24.04
CA SER A 481 17.19 13.31 -23.48
C SER A 481 16.52 12.02 -23.03
N ALA A 482 17.32 10.95 -22.90
CA ALA A 482 16.81 9.69 -22.38
C ALA A 482 16.58 9.75 -20.86
N PRO A 483 15.66 8.97 -20.33
CA PRO A 483 15.57 8.72 -18.89
C PRO A 483 16.89 8.19 -18.31
N LEU A 484 17.13 8.47 -17.05
CA LEU A 484 18.26 7.94 -16.29
C LEU A 484 18.22 6.40 -16.28
N GLY A 485 19.38 5.76 -16.33
CA GLY A 485 19.54 4.31 -16.32
C GLY A 485 19.32 3.63 -17.69
N MET A 486 19.00 4.37 -18.76
CA MET A 486 18.68 3.77 -20.06
C MET A 486 19.85 3.79 -21.06
N LEU A 487 20.77 4.72 -20.98
CA LEU A 487 21.87 4.85 -21.94
C LEU A 487 23.23 4.79 -21.25
N ALA A 488 24.21 4.18 -21.93
CA ALA A 488 25.58 4.10 -21.44
C ALA A 488 26.28 5.46 -21.38
N CYS A 489 25.94 6.36 -22.28
CA CYS A 489 26.38 7.76 -22.30
C CYS A 489 25.13 8.63 -22.30
N TRP A 490 24.87 9.24 -21.14
CA TRP A 490 23.75 10.15 -21.00
C TRP A 490 24.26 11.59 -21.16
N GLU A 491 23.61 12.34 -22.01
CA GLU A 491 23.89 13.76 -22.23
C GLU A 491 22.54 14.49 -22.39
N ALA A 492 22.42 15.63 -21.75
CA ALA A 492 21.34 16.57 -22.01
C ALA A 492 21.87 17.98 -21.89
N PRO A 493 21.69 18.84 -22.90
CA PRO A 493 22.02 20.25 -22.75
C PRO A 493 21.08 20.90 -21.76
N SER A 494 21.60 21.87 -20.99
CA SER A 494 20.78 22.73 -20.15
C SER A 494 20.00 23.73 -21.02
N ALA A 495 18.83 24.11 -20.51
CA ALA A 495 18.06 25.23 -21.05
C ALA A 495 18.07 26.38 -20.04
N GLU A 496 18.29 27.59 -20.53
CA GLU A 496 18.22 28.81 -19.75
C GLU A 496 16.91 29.55 -20.05
N VAL A 497 16.19 29.96 -19.03
CA VAL A 497 14.99 30.78 -19.17
C VAL A 497 15.01 31.94 -18.17
N VAL A 498 14.64 33.11 -18.63
CA VAL A 498 14.40 34.28 -17.77
C VAL A 498 12.89 34.50 -17.64
N LEU A 499 12.41 34.37 -16.42
CA LEU A 499 11.02 34.58 -16.09
C LEU A 499 10.75 36.07 -15.84
N ARG A 500 9.55 36.50 -16.17
CA ARG A 500 9.08 37.85 -15.85
C ARG A 500 8.47 37.87 -14.46
N GLU A 501 8.39 39.04 -13.87
CA GLU A 501 7.70 39.22 -12.60
C GLU A 501 6.27 38.70 -12.66
N GLY A 502 5.92 37.83 -11.69
CA GLY A 502 4.62 37.20 -11.60
C GLY A 502 4.40 35.98 -12.51
N GLU A 503 5.43 35.52 -13.24
CA GLU A 503 5.36 34.27 -13.97
C GLU A 503 5.68 33.08 -13.04
N THR A 504 5.05 31.95 -13.32
CA THR A 504 5.20 30.69 -12.58
C THR A 504 5.81 29.65 -13.50
N LEU A 505 6.87 29.00 -13.04
CA LEU A 505 7.36 27.75 -13.61
C LEU A 505 6.56 26.60 -13.00
N LEU A 506 5.86 25.83 -13.82
CA LEU A 506 5.07 24.67 -13.43
C LEU A 506 5.75 23.39 -13.93
N CYS A 507 6.32 22.62 -13.00
CA CYS A 507 6.87 21.30 -13.25
C CYS A 507 5.83 20.24 -12.91
N TYR A 508 5.82 19.11 -13.61
CA TYR A 508 4.82 18.07 -13.39
C TYR A 508 5.33 16.73 -13.91
N THR A 509 4.87 15.62 -13.30
CA THR A 509 5.17 14.27 -13.78
C THR A 509 4.18 13.86 -14.87
N ASP A 510 4.60 12.92 -15.72
CA ASP A 510 3.84 12.39 -16.85
C ASP A 510 2.53 11.70 -16.44
N GLY A 511 2.45 11.21 -15.20
CA GLY A 511 1.20 10.68 -14.64
C GLY A 511 0.03 11.68 -14.68
N LEU A 512 0.29 12.99 -14.61
CA LEU A 512 -0.73 14.01 -14.84
C LEU A 512 -1.36 13.91 -16.23
N LEU A 513 -0.53 13.63 -17.23
CA LEU A 513 -0.96 13.53 -18.63
C LEU A 513 -1.58 12.16 -18.92
N HIS A 514 -0.94 11.08 -18.49
CA HIS A 514 -1.40 9.70 -18.69
C HIS A 514 -2.78 9.45 -18.09
N ARG A 515 -3.06 9.97 -16.89
CA ARG A 515 -4.36 9.82 -16.24
C ARG A 515 -5.53 10.50 -16.96
N THR A 516 -5.25 11.38 -17.93
CA THR A 516 -6.31 11.95 -18.77
C THR A 516 -6.94 10.91 -19.72
N GLY A 517 -6.25 9.79 -19.97
CA GLY A 517 -6.65 8.77 -20.94
C GLY A 517 -6.57 9.22 -22.40
N HIS A 518 -5.91 10.36 -22.67
CA HIS A 518 -5.72 10.89 -24.02
C HIS A 518 -4.30 10.60 -24.53
N SER A 519 -4.07 10.82 -25.84
CA SER A 519 -2.70 10.88 -26.37
C SER A 519 -1.90 12.01 -25.69
N MET A 520 -0.59 11.86 -25.59
CA MET A 520 0.29 12.84 -24.92
C MET A 520 0.09 14.25 -25.43
N ASP A 521 0.02 14.45 -26.75
CA ASP A 521 -0.20 15.77 -27.37
C ASP A 521 -1.53 16.40 -26.92
N ARG A 522 -2.59 15.60 -26.89
CA ARG A 522 -3.91 16.06 -26.47
C ARG A 522 -3.97 16.33 -24.96
N ALA A 523 -3.33 15.51 -24.16
CA ALA A 523 -3.20 15.69 -22.72
C ALA A 523 -2.40 16.96 -22.40
N PHE A 524 -1.29 17.19 -23.11
CA PHE A 524 -0.51 18.40 -22.98
C PHE A 524 -1.27 19.66 -23.43
N ALA A 525 -2.01 19.58 -24.54
CA ALA A 525 -2.88 20.68 -24.98
C ALA A 525 -3.96 21.00 -23.92
N ARG A 526 -4.50 19.98 -23.25
CA ARG A 526 -5.42 20.13 -22.13
C ARG A 526 -4.77 20.82 -20.93
N LEU A 527 -3.54 20.41 -20.56
CA LEU A 527 -2.77 21.06 -19.49
C LEU A 527 -2.55 22.55 -19.78
N ARG A 528 -2.10 22.89 -21.00
CA ARG A 528 -1.93 24.28 -21.44
C ARG A 528 -3.24 25.06 -21.38
N SER A 529 -4.33 24.47 -21.84
CA SER A 529 -5.67 25.06 -21.77
C SER A 529 -6.12 25.27 -20.32
N ALA A 530 -5.85 24.32 -19.43
CA ALA A 530 -6.15 24.44 -18.01
C ALA A 530 -5.39 25.60 -17.38
N ALA A 531 -4.09 25.72 -17.62
CA ALA A 531 -3.29 26.85 -17.15
C ALA A 531 -3.77 28.20 -17.74
N ALA A 532 -4.19 28.21 -19.02
CA ALA A 532 -4.71 29.39 -19.69
C ALA A 532 -6.07 29.84 -19.12
N SER A 533 -6.89 28.91 -18.69
CA SER A 533 -8.22 29.18 -18.12
C SER A 533 -8.17 29.61 -16.66
N ALA A 534 -6.99 29.55 -15.99
CA ALA A 534 -6.86 29.94 -14.61
C ALA A 534 -7.25 31.42 -14.41
N PRO A 535 -8.13 31.74 -13.45
CA PRO A 535 -8.46 33.11 -13.10
C PRO A 535 -7.21 33.92 -12.71
N ARG A 536 -7.24 35.24 -12.90
CA ARG A 536 -6.11 36.10 -12.53
C ARG A 536 -5.67 35.89 -11.08
N THR A 537 -6.61 35.80 -10.15
CA THR A 537 -6.37 35.57 -8.74
C THR A 537 -5.66 34.21 -8.49
N ALA A 538 -6.00 33.17 -9.24
CA ALA A 538 -5.33 31.88 -9.14
C ALA A 538 -3.92 31.92 -9.74
N ARG A 539 -3.67 32.72 -10.79
CA ARG A 539 -2.31 32.90 -11.33
C ARG A 539 -1.39 33.73 -10.42
N GLU A 540 -1.96 34.55 -9.55
CA GLU A 540 -1.22 35.35 -8.56
C GLU A 540 -0.83 34.54 -7.31
N ASP A 541 -1.44 33.35 -7.12
CA ASP A 541 -1.20 32.45 -6.00
C ASP A 541 -0.83 31.03 -6.53
N PRO A 542 0.41 30.55 -6.31
CA PRO A 542 0.82 29.24 -6.83
C PRO A 542 -0.01 28.07 -6.27
N ASP A 543 -0.53 28.14 -5.04
CA ASP A 543 -1.41 27.13 -4.46
C ASP A 543 -2.75 27.08 -5.21
N ALA A 544 -3.36 28.22 -5.46
CA ALA A 544 -4.60 28.30 -6.23
C ALA A 544 -4.41 27.88 -7.69
N LEU A 545 -3.23 28.16 -8.27
CA LEU A 545 -2.90 27.77 -9.64
C LEU A 545 -2.81 26.24 -9.79
N VAL A 546 -2.03 25.56 -8.92
CA VAL A 546 -1.90 24.11 -9.00
C VAL A 546 -3.23 23.39 -8.73
N ASP A 547 -4.05 23.91 -7.82
CA ASP A 547 -5.40 23.40 -7.57
C ASP A 547 -6.33 23.55 -8.77
N HIS A 548 -6.27 24.71 -9.44
CA HIS A 548 -7.07 24.95 -10.63
C HIS A 548 -6.66 24.03 -11.78
N VAL A 549 -5.37 23.92 -12.03
CA VAL A 549 -4.82 23.06 -13.09
C VAL A 549 -5.19 21.60 -12.82
N LEU A 550 -4.97 21.13 -11.60
CA LEU A 550 -5.25 19.73 -11.24
C LEU A 550 -6.74 19.39 -11.43
N ARG A 551 -7.65 20.21 -10.91
CA ARG A 551 -9.10 20.01 -11.06
C ARG A 551 -9.59 20.09 -12.51
N THR A 552 -8.93 20.90 -13.34
CA THR A 552 -9.33 21.07 -14.74
C THR A 552 -8.80 19.93 -15.62
N VAL A 553 -7.59 19.48 -15.36
CA VAL A 553 -6.98 18.37 -16.10
C VAL A 553 -7.58 17.02 -15.71
N LEU A 554 -7.81 16.82 -14.42
CA LEU A 554 -8.35 15.58 -13.84
C LEU A 554 -9.62 15.87 -13.03
N PRO A 555 -10.78 16.04 -13.68
CA PRO A 555 -12.04 16.31 -12.99
C PRO A 555 -12.52 15.05 -12.25
N GLY A 556 -12.95 15.23 -11.02
CA GLY A 556 -13.46 14.16 -10.15
C GLY A 556 -12.51 13.77 -9.03
N PRO A 557 -12.94 12.95 -8.08
CA PRO A 557 -12.06 12.42 -7.05
C PRO A 557 -11.05 11.47 -7.67
N LEU A 558 -9.77 11.70 -7.45
CA LEU A 558 -8.66 10.89 -8.00
C LEU A 558 -8.74 9.41 -7.57
N ALA A 559 -9.44 9.12 -6.47
CA ALA A 559 -9.69 7.77 -5.99
C ALA A 559 -10.71 6.99 -6.85
N GLU A 560 -11.52 7.68 -7.66
CA GLU A 560 -12.55 7.08 -8.52
C GLU A 560 -12.11 6.93 -9.98
N LEU A 561 -10.95 7.48 -10.35
CA LEU A 561 -10.40 7.28 -11.69
C LEU A 561 -9.92 5.83 -11.83
N PRO A 562 -10.41 5.09 -12.85
CA PRO A 562 -10.09 3.68 -13.00
C PRO A 562 -8.58 3.47 -13.16
N ASP A 563 -8.06 2.50 -12.42
CA ASP A 563 -6.81 1.74 -12.57
C ASP A 563 -5.57 2.39 -13.24
N HIS A 564 -5.37 3.70 -13.11
CA HIS A 564 -4.08 4.31 -13.44
C HIS A 564 -3.13 4.21 -12.24
N PRO A 565 -2.07 3.41 -12.36
CA PRO A 565 -1.14 3.15 -11.25
C PRO A 565 -0.19 4.32 -10.94
N GLU A 566 -0.17 5.35 -11.78
CA GLU A 566 0.85 6.39 -11.76
C GLU A 566 0.54 7.49 -10.73
N ASP A 567 1.59 8.01 -10.12
CA ASP A 567 1.52 9.18 -9.25
C ASP A 567 1.32 10.44 -10.07
N VAL A 568 0.95 11.53 -9.42
CA VAL A 568 0.86 12.87 -10.01
C VAL A 568 1.55 13.86 -9.11
N VAL A 569 2.53 14.56 -9.63
CA VAL A 569 3.18 15.70 -9.00
C VAL A 569 2.96 16.95 -9.84
N LEU A 570 2.58 18.06 -9.20
CA LEU A 570 2.66 19.40 -9.75
C LEU A 570 3.42 20.26 -8.76
N LEU A 571 4.55 20.82 -9.18
CA LEU A 571 5.37 21.75 -8.42
C LEU A 571 5.37 23.11 -9.14
N ALA A 572 4.91 24.15 -8.47
CA ALA A 572 4.86 25.52 -8.98
C ALA A 572 5.87 26.39 -8.25
N ALA A 573 6.65 27.15 -8.99
CA ALA A 573 7.55 28.17 -8.48
C ALA A 573 7.22 29.51 -9.15
N ARG A 574 6.68 30.48 -8.40
CA ARG A 574 6.28 31.80 -8.89
C ARG A 574 7.31 32.84 -8.48
N PHE A 575 7.81 33.58 -9.46
CA PHE A 575 8.86 34.58 -9.34
C PHE A 575 8.32 36.01 -9.39
#